data_75304f3f3d346e303b1f3be38f45c251
#
_entry.id   75304f3f3d346e303b1f3be38f45c251
#
_cell.length_a   1.000
_cell.length_b   1.000
_cell.length_c   1.000
_cell.angle_alpha   90.00
_cell.angle_beta   90.00
_cell.angle_gamma   90.00
#
_symmetry.space_group_name_H-M   'P 1'
#
loop_
_entity.id
_entity.type
_entity.pdbx_description
1 polymer ?
#
loop_
_entity_poly.entity_id
_entity_poly.type
_entity_poly.pdbx_seq_one_letter_code
_entity_poly.pdbx_strand_id
1 'polypeptide(L)'
;MFFHHKKLMYTVRVRESNPQLASLMLEQFGGPQGELAAAMRYFTQGLGECDPGRKDLLMDIATEEISHLEIIGTIIAMLNRGPKAIQSEGLAEAEDMRLLGQNSTSHTEQILYGGGPALVNSSGVPWTAAYIDSIGEPTADLRSNIAAEARAKLVYERLINVTDDPGIKDALRFLMTREIAHMKSFEKALHSIQPNFPPGKLPGDPAFTDLYMDMSQGDGADDLQGSWNSGELWERVSDRQAQTAVDGGDGGGTVDLDPREQAAVQAMTLRTLSDPEARPATGAELGAGPGAGALDLPPREP
;
A
#
# COMPACT_ATOMS: atom_id res chain seq x y z
N MET A 1 -17.90 -25.19 -3.95
CA MET A 1 -17.01 -26.35 -3.70
C MET A 1 -15.69 -26.06 -4.40
N PHE A 2 -14.56 -26.22 -3.70
CA PHE A 2 -13.25 -25.99 -4.26
C PHE A 2 -12.58 -27.32 -4.57
N PHE A 3 -11.89 -27.39 -5.69
CA PHE A 3 -11.15 -28.58 -6.11
C PHE A 3 -9.68 -28.22 -6.26
N HIS A 4 -8.79 -29.05 -5.75
CA HIS A 4 -7.37 -28.95 -6.00
C HIS A 4 -6.98 -29.73 -7.25
N HIS A 5 -6.37 -29.04 -8.20
CA HIS A 5 -5.76 -29.65 -9.38
C HIS A 5 -4.28 -29.93 -9.11
N LYS A 6 -3.79 -31.11 -9.47
CA LYS A 6 -2.40 -31.53 -9.19
C LYS A 6 -1.32 -30.74 -9.96
N LYS A 7 -1.71 -30.02 -11.00
CA LYS A 7 -0.81 -29.20 -11.82
C LYS A 7 -1.05 -27.74 -11.49
N LEU A 8 0.06 -27.00 -11.34
CA LEU A 8 0.00 -25.54 -11.25
C LEU A 8 -0.71 -24.94 -12.45
N MET A 9 -1.40 -23.83 -12.27
CA MET A 9 -2.01 -23.04 -13.34
C MET A 9 -0.97 -22.57 -14.36
N TYR A 10 0.24 -22.28 -13.93
CA TYR A 10 1.39 -21.93 -14.77
C TYR A 10 2.67 -22.63 -14.30
N THR A 11 3.53 -23.01 -15.26
CA THR A 11 4.75 -23.76 -14.95
C THR A 11 5.78 -22.89 -14.23
N VAL A 12 6.26 -23.37 -13.07
CA VAL A 12 7.36 -22.74 -12.31
C VAL A 12 8.69 -23.41 -12.66
N ARG A 13 9.71 -22.59 -12.94
CA ARG A 13 11.10 -23.00 -13.13
C ARG A 13 12.00 -22.09 -12.32
N VAL A 14 12.89 -22.66 -11.53
CA VAL A 14 13.89 -21.94 -10.74
C VAL A 14 15.25 -22.56 -11.04
N ARG A 15 16.20 -21.75 -11.50
CA ARG A 15 17.52 -22.20 -11.91
C ARG A 15 18.37 -22.68 -10.73
N GLU A 16 18.38 -21.86 -9.67
CA GLU A 16 19.23 -22.10 -8.49
C GLU A 16 18.57 -21.58 -7.21
N SER A 17 19.05 -22.08 -6.09
CA SER A 17 18.61 -21.66 -4.76
C SER A 17 19.04 -20.21 -4.49
N ASN A 18 18.11 -19.40 -3.99
CA ASN A 18 18.34 -18.01 -3.60
C ASN A 18 17.41 -17.60 -2.45
N PRO A 19 17.80 -17.80 -1.19
CA PRO A 19 16.97 -17.46 -0.03
C PRO A 19 16.65 -15.96 0.11
N GLN A 20 17.53 -15.08 -0.39
CA GLN A 20 17.28 -13.64 -0.36
C GLN A 20 16.12 -13.28 -1.29
N LEU A 21 16.10 -13.84 -2.49
CA LEU A 21 15.00 -13.68 -3.42
C LEU A 21 13.72 -14.31 -2.88
N ALA A 22 13.81 -15.49 -2.22
CA ALA A 22 12.67 -16.12 -1.56
C ALA A 22 12.02 -15.19 -0.52
N SER A 23 12.83 -14.49 0.27
CA SER A 23 12.33 -13.52 1.25
C SER A 23 11.61 -12.33 0.58
N LEU A 24 12.11 -11.85 -0.56
CA LEU A 24 11.42 -10.78 -1.31
C LEU A 24 10.09 -11.26 -1.90
N MET A 25 10.02 -12.52 -2.38
CA MET A 25 8.80 -13.11 -2.91
C MET A 25 7.68 -13.26 -1.86
N LEU A 26 8.00 -13.27 -0.57
CA LEU A 26 7.01 -13.29 0.50
C LEU A 26 6.09 -12.07 0.48
N GLU A 27 6.52 -10.94 -0.12
CA GLU A 27 5.64 -9.78 -0.30
C GLU A 27 4.39 -10.12 -1.12
N GLN A 28 4.52 -10.97 -2.16
CA GLN A 28 3.39 -11.44 -2.96
C GLN A 28 2.71 -12.68 -2.38
N PHE A 29 3.28 -13.31 -1.36
CA PHE A 29 2.66 -14.44 -0.67
C PHE A 29 1.79 -13.99 0.50
N GLY A 30 2.39 -13.38 1.52
CA GLY A 30 1.76 -12.99 2.78
C GLY A 30 1.73 -11.48 3.05
N GLY A 31 2.14 -10.65 2.07
CA GLY A 31 2.10 -9.20 2.19
C GLY A 31 0.73 -8.56 1.92
N PRO A 32 0.58 -7.27 2.20
CA PRO A 32 -0.68 -6.55 2.03
C PRO A 32 -1.13 -6.41 0.57
N GLN A 33 -0.21 -6.55 -0.38
CA GLN A 33 -0.46 -6.52 -1.83
C GLN A 33 -0.35 -7.90 -2.47
N GLY A 34 -0.23 -8.94 -1.63
CA GLY A 34 0.00 -10.31 -2.09
C GLY A 34 -1.29 -11.10 -2.31
N GLU A 35 -1.13 -12.25 -2.93
CA GLU A 35 -2.19 -13.13 -3.41
C GLU A 35 -3.15 -13.59 -2.31
N LEU A 36 -2.63 -13.86 -1.09
CA LEU A 36 -3.49 -14.24 0.02
C LEU A 36 -4.44 -13.11 0.43
N ALA A 37 -3.95 -11.87 0.46
CA ALA A 37 -4.77 -10.72 0.78
C ALA A 37 -5.83 -10.47 -0.30
N ALA A 38 -5.48 -10.61 -1.57
CA ALA A 38 -6.39 -10.51 -2.72
C ALA A 38 -7.48 -11.58 -2.66
N ALA A 39 -7.09 -12.86 -2.55
CA ALA A 39 -8.01 -13.99 -2.47
C ALA A 39 -9.04 -13.84 -1.32
N MET A 40 -8.57 -13.52 -0.11
CA MET A 40 -9.44 -13.38 1.06
C MET A 40 -10.35 -12.15 0.95
N ARG A 41 -9.90 -11.07 0.33
CA ARG A 41 -10.70 -9.86 0.06
C ARG A 41 -11.88 -10.20 -0.86
N TYR A 42 -11.61 -10.76 -2.03
CA TYR A 42 -12.63 -11.06 -3.04
C TYR A 42 -13.58 -12.16 -2.56
N PHE A 43 -13.05 -13.17 -1.88
CA PHE A 43 -13.88 -14.21 -1.27
C PHE A 43 -14.84 -13.64 -0.23
N THR A 44 -14.36 -12.78 0.66
CA THR A 44 -15.19 -12.15 1.70
C THR A 44 -16.27 -11.27 1.10
N GLN A 45 -15.92 -10.46 0.10
CA GLN A 45 -16.88 -9.63 -0.64
C GLN A 45 -17.92 -10.49 -1.38
N GLY A 46 -17.47 -11.57 -2.04
CA GLY A 46 -18.36 -12.48 -2.77
C GLY A 46 -19.39 -13.18 -1.87
N LEU A 47 -19.07 -13.45 -0.61
CA LEU A 47 -20.05 -14.00 0.34
C LEU A 47 -21.17 -13.01 0.66
N GLY A 48 -20.88 -11.71 0.70
CA GLY A 48 -21.85 -10.64 0.98
C GLY A 48 -22.53 -10.06 -0.27
N GLU A 49 -22.05 -10.35 -1.48
CA GLU A 49 -22.59 -9.78 -2.72
C GLU A 49 -23.97 -10.38 -3.07
N CYS A 50 -24.94 -9.51 -3.28
CA CYS A 50 -26.31 -9.90 -3.62
C CYS A 50 -26.57 -10.07 -5.09
N ASP A 51 -25.81 -9.40 -5.97
CA ASP A 51 -25.90 -9.57 -7.42
C ASP A 51 -25.19 -10.87 -7.84
N PRO A 52 -25.89 -11.81 -8.47
CA PRO A 52 -25.33 -13.12 -8.76
C PRO A 52 -24.15 -13.05 -9.76
N GLY A 53 -24.15 -12.10 -10.70
CA GLY A 53 -23.06 -11.94 -11.67
C GLY A 53 -21.79 -11.37 -11.03
N ARG A 54 -21.91 -10.36 -10.16
CA ARG A 54 -20.76 -9.83 -9.40
C ARG A 54 -20.25 -10.82 -8.36
N LYS A 55 -21.15 -11.58 -7.73
CA LYS A 55 -20.76 -12.68 -6.84
C LYS A 55 -19.92 -13.72 -7.56
N ASP A 56 -20.35 -14.13 -8.73
CA ASP A 56 -19.64 -15.10 -9.57
C ASP A 56 -18.25 -14.57 -9.94
N LEU A 57 -18.17 -13.34 -10.45
CA LEU A 57 -16.91 -12.67 -10.74
C LEU A 57 -15.94 -12.64 -9.55
N LEU A 58 -16.44 -12.27 -8.37
CA LEU A 58 -15.60 -12.19 -7.16
C LEU A 58 -15.10 -13.57 -6.73
N MET A 59 -15.93 -14.61 -6.84
CA MET A 59 -15.55 -15.98 -6.50
C MET A 59 -14.58 -16.58 -7.51
N ASP A 60 -14.75 -16.29 -8.79
CA ASP A 60 -13.84 -16.74 -9.85
C ASP A 60 -12.44 -16.14 -9.64
N ILE A 61 -12.35 -14.82 -9.46
CA ILE A 61 -11.08 -14.15 -9.24
C ILE A 61 -10.46 -14.61 -7.90
N ALA A 62 -11.23 -14.69 -6.82
CA ALA A 62 -10.72 -15.21 -5.53
C ALA A 62 -10.09 -16.61 -5.65
N THR A 63 -10.70 -17.47 -6.47
CA THR A 63 -10.20 -18.82 -6.73
C THR A 63 -8.92 -18.79 -7.58
N GLU A 64 -8.86 -17.90 -8.56
CA GLU A 64 -7.65 -17.68 -9.36
C GLU A 64 -6.49 -17.19 -8.51
N GLU A 65 -6.73 -16.25 -7.56
CA GLU A 65 -5.70 -15.76 -6.63
C GLU A 65 -5.12 -16.85 -5.72
N ILE A 66 -5.93 -17.83 -5.32
CA ILE A 66 -5.40 -19.01 -4.61
C ILE A 66 -4.47 -19.81 -5.51
N SER A 67 -4.73 -19.88 -6.81
CA SER A 67 -3.84 -20.54 -7.78
C SER A 67 -2.55 -19.74 -8.01
N HIS A 68 -2.62 -18.41 -7.99
CA HIS A 68 -1.45 -17.54 -8.02
C HIS A 68 -0.61 -17.68 -6.74
N LEU A 69 -1.25 -17.76 -5.58
CA LEU A 69 -0.60 -18.03 -4.31
C LEU A 69 0.20 -19.36 -4.34
N GLU A 70 -0.35 -20.40 -4.97
CA GLU A 70 0.34 -21.69 -5.15
C GLU A 70 1.59 -21.53 -6.03
N ILE A 71 1.53 -20.74 -7.10
CA ILE A 71 2.68 -20.43 -7.98
C ILE A 71 3.77 -19.71 -7.18
N ILE A 72 3.46 -18.65 -6.47
CA ILE A 72 4.42 -17.91 -5.65
C ILE A 72 5.00 -18.77 -4.53
N GLY A 73 4.15 -19.52 -3.83
CA GLY A 73 4.59 -20.45 -2.78
C GLY A 73 5.54 -21.52 -3.32
N THR A 74 5.31 -22.01 -4.53
CA THR A 74 6.19 -22.97 -5.21
C THR A 74 7.54 -22.34 -5.55
N ILE A 75 7.57 -21.11 -6.08
CA ILE A 75 8.82 -20.38 -6.34
C ILE A 75 9.62 -20.23 -5.05
N ILE A 76 8.99 -19.78 -3.94
CA ILE A 76 9.63 -19.63 -2.64
C ILE A 76 10.22 -20.96 -2.14
N ALA A 77 9.44 -22.03 -2.20
CA ALA A 77 9.89 -23.36 -1.78
C ALA A 77 11.10 -23.86 -2.60
N MET A 78 11.10 -23.60 -3.92
CA MET A 78 12.23 -23.96 -4.80
C MET A 78 13.47 -23.11 -4.52
N LEU A 79 13.32 -21.80 -4.32
CA LEU A 79 14.41 -20.89 -3.97
C LEU A 79 15.07 -21.24 -2.63
N ASN A 80 14.33 -21.83 -1.71
CA ASN A 80 14.81 -22.26 -0.39
C ASN A 80 15.41 -23.69 -0.37
N ARG A 81 15.44 -24.41 -1.48
CA ARG A 81 16.08 -25.73 -1.54
C ARG A 81 17.58 -25.59 -1.35
N GLY A 82 18.20 -26.60 -0.77
CA GLY A 82 19.64 -26.62 -0.49
C GLY A 82 19.98 -26.06 0.88
N PRO A 83 19.96 -24.73 1.11
CA PRO A 83 20.29 -24.16 2.42
C PRO A 83 19.42 -24.69 3.56
N LYS A 84 18.13 -24.90 3.31
CA LYS A 84 17.20 -25.46 4.30
C LYS A 84 17.37 -26.96 4.51
N ALA A 85 17.76 -27.71 3.49
CA ALA A 85 18.05 -29.13 3.63
C ALA A 85 19.28 -29.34 4.54
N ILE A 86 20.33 -28.54 4.40
CA ILE A 86 21.51 -28.56 5.25
C ILE A 86 21.16 -28.29 6.72
N GLN A 87 20.28 -27.33 6.98
CA GLN A 87 19.84 -27.01 8.33
C GLN A 87 18.94 -28.08 8.94
N SER A 88 18.09 -28.73 8.16
CA SER A 88 17.26 -29.83 8.64
C SER A 88 18.07 -31.05 9.01
N GLU A 89 19.28 -31.20 8.47
CA GLU A 89 20.24 -32.25 8.80
C GLU A 89 21.10 -31.91 10.03
N GLY A 90 20.91 -30.75 10.66
CA GLY A 90 21.67 -30.31 11.84
C GLY A 90 23.11 -29.91 11.55
N LEU A 91 23.45 -29.69 10.28
CA LEU A 91 24.78 -29.31 9.79
C LEU A 91 24.93 -27.78 9.60
N ALA A 92 24.36 -26.98 10.48
CA ALA A 92 24.51 -25.53 10.41
C ALA A 92 25.93 -25.15 10.86
N GLU A 93 26.86 -25.01 9.93
CA GLU A 93 28.13 -24.35 10.19
C GLU A 93 27.87 -22.84 10.45
N ALA A 94 28.71 -22.22 11.28
CA ALA A 94 28.53 -20.82 11.71
C ALA A 94 28.48 -19.83 10.53
N GLU A 95 29.06 -20.21 9.39
CA GLU A 95 29.09 -19.40 8.17
C GLU A 95 27.75 -19.47 7.42
N ASP A 96 27.11 -20.62 7.35
CA ASP A 96 25.77 -20.78 6.76
C ASP A 96 24.72 -20.07 7.62
N MET A 97 24.85 -20.12 8.94
CA MET A 97 24.02 -19.34 9.86
C MET A 97 24.21 -17.83 9.69
N ARG A 98 25.43 -17.37 9.40
CA ARG A 98 25.73 -15.96 9.14
C ARG A 98 25.11 -15.48 7.83
N LEU A 99 25.17 -16.30 6.77
CA LEU A 99 24.54 -15.99 5.47
C LEU A 99 23.02 -15.95 5.57
N LEU A 100 22.44 -16.84 6.36
CA LEU A 100 21.00 -16.89 6.63
C LEU A 100 20.55 -15.77 7.58
N GLY A 101 21.40 -15.40 8.54
CA GLY A 101 21.12 -14.32 9.50
C GLY A 101 21.24 -12.91 8.94
N GLN A 102 21.76 -12.73 7.74
CA GLN A 102 21.76 -11.43 7.06
C GLN A 102 20.35 -10.96 6.67
N ASN A 103 19.38 -11.90 6.61
CA ASN A 103 17.96 -11.59 6.52
C ASN A 103 17.29 -12.15 7.79
N SER A 104 17.04 -11.30 8.76
CA SER A 104 16.50 -11.66 10.08
C SER A 104 15.18 -12.46 10.05
N THR A 105 14.45 -12.41 8.95
CA THR A 105 13.20 -13.12 8.74
C THR A 105 13.38 -14.57 8.38
N SER A 106 14.42 -14.92 7.61
CA SER A 106 14.60 -16.29 7.09
C SER A 106 14.93 -17.31 8.18
N HIS A 107 15.59 -16.91 9.28
CA HIS A 107 15.89 -17.81 10.41
C HIS A 107 14.63 -18.20 11.19
N THR A 108 13.80 -17.22 11.53
CA THR A 108 12.52 -17.46 12.21
C THR A 108 11.58 -18.29 11.34
N GLU A 109 11.50 -18.00 10.05
CA GLU A 109 10.71 -18.75 9.08
C GLU A 109 11.15 -20.20 8.97
N GLN A 110 12.45 -20.45 8.97
CA GLN A 110 12.98 -21.82 8.92
C GLN A 110 12.65 -22.63 10.17
N ILE A 111 12.72 -22.01 11.35
CA ILE A 111 12.37 -22.64 12.62
C ILE A 111 10.88 -22.95 12.67
N LEU A 112 10.04 -22.01 12.26
CA LEU A 112 8.60 -22.13 12.40
C LEU A 112 7.94 -22.93 11.27
N TYR A 113 8.45 -22.82 10.04
CA TYR A 113 7.76 -23.34 8.85
C TYR A 113 8.57 -24.35 8.03
N GLY A 114 9.75 -24.70 8.47
CA GLY A 114 10.58 -25.73 7.85
C GLY A 114 11.15 -25.34 6.49
N GLY A 115 10.55 -25.56 5.41
CA GLY A 115 11.05 -25.24 4.06
C GLY A 115 10.03 -24.55 3.19
N GLY A 116 8.78 -24.43 3.66
CA GLY A 116 7.69 -23.78 2.96
C GLY A 116 7.69 -22.27 3.12
N PRO A 117 6.86 -21.57 2.34
CA PRO A 117 6.65 -20.15 2.54
C PRO A 117 5.94 -19.89 3.87
N ALA A 118 6.40 -18.88 4.61
CA ALA A 118 5.72 -18.40 5.81
C ALA A 118 4.58 -17.44 5.42
N LEU A 119 3.53 -17.38 6.25
CA LEU A 119 2.45 -16.40 6.10
C LEU A 119 2.87 -15.03 6.65
N VAL A 120 3.93 -14.47 6.07
CA VAL A 120 4.51 -13.16 6.43
C VAL A 120 4.81 -12.38 5.15
N ASN A 121 5.01 -11.07 5.29
CA ASN A 121 5.53 -10.25 4.21
C ASN A 121 7.07 -10.34 4.12
N SER A 122 7.67 -9.61 3.18
CA SER A 122 9.13 -9.56 2.98
C SER A 122 9.92 -9.05 4.19
N SER A 123 9.29 -8.36 5.12
CA SER A 123 9.87 -7.87 6.37
C SER A 123 9.58 -8.76 7.58
N GLY A 124 8.95 -9.94 7.37
CA GLY A 124 8.61 -10.87 8.44
C GLY A 124 7.37 -10.49 9.25
N VAL A 125 6.59 -9.51 8.82
CA VAL A 125 5.33 -9.15 9.48
C VAL A 125 4.27 -10.20 9.13
N PRO A 126 3.64 -10.85 10.13
CA PRO A 126 2.62 -11.85 9.90
C PRO A 126 1.43 -11.30 9.11
N TRP A 127 0.89 -12.12 8.21
CA TRP A 127 -0.35 -11.79 7.51
C TRP A 127 -1.49 -11.57 8.51
N THR A 128 -2.34 -10.61 8.20
CA THR A 128 -3.48 -10.26 9.04
C THR A 128 -4.69 -9.90 8.18
N ALA A 129 -5.88 -10.17 8.70
CA ALA A 129 -7.13 -9.73 8.10
C ALA A 129 -7.26 -8.18 7.99
N ALA A 130 -6.41 -7.43 8.68
CA ALA A 130 -6.33 -5.97 8.52
C ALA A 130 -5.86 -5.53 7.11
N TYR A 131 -5.33 -6.45 6.30
CA TYR A 131 -5.00 -6.19 4.88
C TYR A 131 -6.22 -6.23 3.96
N ILE A 132 -7.39 -6.65 4.47
CA ILE A 132 -8.60 -6.81 3.68
C ILE A 132 -9.44 -5.54 3.80
N ASP A 133 -9.51 -4.78 2.71
CA ASP A 133 -10.40 -3.62 2.59
C ASP A 133 -11.73 -4.08 2.03
N SER A 134 -12.66 -4.44 2.91
CA SER A 134 -14.01 -4.83 2.53
C SER A 134 -15.01 -4.18 3.49
N ILE A 135 -15.98 -3.45 2.94
CA ILE A 135 -16.98 -2.74 3.72
C ILE A 135 -18.40 -3.21 3.41
N GLY A 136 -18.58 -4.05 2.37
CA GLY A 136 -19.89 -4.58 1.97
C GLY A 136 -20.74 -3.60 1.16
N GLU A 137 -20.12 -2.60 0.54
CA GLU A 137 -20.74 -1.71 -0.43
C GLU A 137 -20.04 -1.92 -1.79
N PRO A 138 -20.75 -2.42 -2.83
CA PRO A 138 -20.11 -2.89 -4.06
C PRO A 138 -19.26 -1.84 -4.78
N THR A 139 -19.67 -0.56 -4.77
CA THR A 139 -18.92 0.47 -5.50
C THR A 139 -17.64 0.86 -4.76
N ALA A 140 -17.65 0.84 -3.43
CA ALA A 140 -16.47 1.08 -2.60
C ALA A 140 -15.50 -0.13 -2.68
N ASP A 141 -16.04 -1.33 -2.53
CA ASP A 141 -15.26 -2.57 -2.56
C ASP A 141 -14.58 -2.78 -3.92
N LEU A 142 -15.29 -2.55 -5.05
CA LEU A 142 -14.70 -2.63 -6.38
C LEU A 142 -13.58 -1.59 -6.62
N ARG A 143 -13.67 -0.39 -6.07
CA ARG A 143 -12.57 0.60 -6.13
C ARG A 143 -11.36 0.13 -5.34
N SER A 144 -11.57 -0.46 -4.17
CA SER A 144 -10.49 -1.08 -3.39
C SER A 144 -9.84 -2.22 -4.15
N ASN A 145 -10.64 -3.07 -4.84
CA ASN A 145 -10.13 -4.17 -5.66
C ASN A 145 -9.27 -3.66 -6.82
N ILE A 146 -9.75 -2.70 -7.60
CA ILE A 146 -8.99 -2.05 -8.68
C ILE A 146 -7.64 -1.52 -8.18
N ALA A 147 -7.65 -0.87 -7.02
CA ALA A 147 -6.43 -0.34 -6.42
C ALA A 147 -5.50 -1.47 -5.92
N ALA A 148 -6.03 -2.58 -5.41
CA ALA A 148 -5.25 -3.74 -4.99
C ALA A 148 -4.51 -4.39 -6.16
N GLU A 149 -5.23 -4.66 -7.26
CA GLU A 149 -4.65 -5.24 -8.48
C GLU A 149 -3.56 -4.34 -9.10
N ALA A 150 -3.80 -3.02 -9.13
CA ALA A 150 -2.82 -2.07 -9.61
C ALA A 150 -1.53 -2.09 -8.77
N ARG A 151 -1.64 -2.23 -7.44
CA ARG A 151 -0.49 -2.33 -6.54
C ARG A 151 0.23 -3.68 -6.67
N ALA A 152 -0.52 -4.80 -6.75
CA ALA A 152 0.03 -6.14 -6.98
C ALA A 152 0.84 -6.19 -8.28
N LYS A 153 0.28 -5.66 -9.37
CA LYS A 153 0.97 -5.50 -10.66
C LYS A 153 2.32 -4.79 -10.52
N LEU A 154 2.37 -3.68 -9.77
CA LEU A 154 3.62 -2.93 -9.56
C LEU A 154 4.65 -3.72 -8.73
N VAL A 155 4.21 -4.48 -7.73
CA VAL A 155 5.12 -5.34 -6.95
C VAL A 155 5.70 -6.44 -7.84
N TYR A 156 4.90 -7.08 -8.68
CA TYR A 156 5.40 -8.05 -9.68
C TYR A 156 6.45 -7.45 -10.61
N GLU A 157 6.20 -6.26 -11.14
CA GLU A 157 7.17 -5.56 -12.00
C GLU A 157 8.51 -5.30 -11.30
N ARG A 158 8.46 -4.89 -10.02
CA ARG A 158 9.65 -4.71 -9.19
C ARG A 158 10.38 -6.02 -8.93
N LEU A 159 9.67 -7.10 -8.64
CA LEU A 159 10.25 -8.43 -8.45
C LEU A 159 10.90 -8.98 -9.73
N ILE A 160 10.31 -8.75 -10.89
CA ILE A 160 10.91 -9.09 -12.21
C ILE A 160 12.25 -8.38 -12.38
N ASN A 161 12.40 -7.15 -11.89
CA ASN A 161 13.61 -6.36 -12.04
C ASN A 161 14.73 -6.74 -11.06
N VAL A 162 14.43 -7.45 -9.98
CA VAL A 162 15.44 -7.85 -8.98
C VAL A 162 15.97 -9.28 -9.15
N THR A 163 15.53 -10.01 -10.17
CA THR A 163 16.01 -11.35 -10.49
C THR A 163 16.48 -11.44 -11.94
N ASP A 164 17.50 -12.26 -12.18
CA ASP A 164 17.94 -12.62 -13.54
C ASP A 164 17.57 -14.06 -13.94
N ASP A 165 16.82 -14.76 -13.08
CA ASP A 165 16.32 -16.08 -13.39
C ASP A 165 15.20 -16.02 -14.44
N PRO A 166 15.40 -16.56 -15.65
CA PRO A 166 14.41 -16.44 -16.72
C PRO A 166 13.13 -17.21 -16.44
N GLY A 167 13.20 -18.30 -15.69
CA GLY A 167 12.03 -19.10 -15.33
C GLY A 167 11.15 -18.39 -14.31
N ILE A 168 11.75 -17.70 -13.35
CA ILE A 168 11.04 -16.85 -12.39
C ILE A 168 10.43 -15.64 -13.10
N LYS A 169 11.22 -14.95 -13.96
CA LYS A 169 10.67 -13.83 -14.76
C LYS A 169 9.48 -14.21 -15.60
N ASP A 170 9.48 -15.40 -16.17
CA ASP A 170 8.39 -15.94 -17.00
C ASP A 170 7.12 -16.11 -16.15
N ALA A 171 7.21 -16.78 -15.01
CA ALA A 171 6.07 -16.96 -14.11
C ALA A 171 5.54 -15.63 -13.55
N LEU A 172 6.43 -14.72 -13.12
CA LEU A 172 6.01 -13.41 -12.61
C LEU A 172 5.36 -12.53 -13.68
N ARG A 173 5.78 -12.63 -14.96
CA ARG A 173 5.12 -11.93 -16.06
C ARG A 173 3.72 -12.46 -16.33
N PHE A 174 3.53 -13.77 -16.20
CA PHE A 174 2.21 -14.37 -16.28
C PHE A 174 1.31 -13.78 -15.19
N LEU A 175 1.72 -13.86 -13.92
CA LEU A 175 0.97 -13.32 -12.78
C LEU A 175 0.67 -11.83 -12.96
N MET A 176 1.69 -11.01 -13.21
CA MET A 176 1.51 -9.57 -13.49
C MET A 176 0.45 -9.29 -14.56
N THR A 177 0.37 -10.14 -15.58
CA THR A 177 -0.62 -9.97 -16.66
C THR A 177 -2.03 -10.34 -16.19
N ARG A 178 -2.15 -11.30 -15.27
CA ARG A 178 -3.44 -11.65 -14.67
C ARG A 178 -3.99 -10.50 -13.81
N GLU A 179 -3.14 -9.84 -13.02
CA GLU A 179 -3.54 -8.65 -12.24
C GLU A 179 -4.14 -7.55 -13.13
N ILE A 180 -3.55 -7.34 -14.32
CA ILE A 180 -4.11 -6.40 -15.30
C ILE A 180 -5.50 -6.86 -15.80
N ALA A 181 -5.70 -8.15 -16.00
CA ALA A 181 -6.98 -8.68 -16.42
C ALA A 181 -8.05 -8.55 -15.33
N HIS A 182 -7.71 -8.87 -14.09
CA HIS A 182 -8.58 -8.72 -12.92
C HIS A 182 -8.99 -7.25 -12.71
N MET A 183 -8.03 -6.33 -12.74
CA MET A 183 -8.28 -4.89 -12.66
C MET A 183 -9.32 -4.45 -13.70
N LYS A 184 -9.15 -4.84 -14.96
CA LYS A 184 -10.11 -4.52 -16.04
C LYS A 184 -11.49 -5.12 -15.80
N SER A 185 -11.57 -6.32 -15.23
CA SER A 185 -12.85 -6.96 -14.91
C SER A 185 -13.57 -6.21 -13.80
N PHE A 186 -12.86 -5.81 -12.75
CA PHE A 186 -13.41 -4.97 -11.67
C PHE A 186 -13.82 -3.58 -12.15
N GLU A 187 -13.05 -2.95 -13.06
CA GLU A 187 -13.45 -1.67 -13.69
C GLU A 187 -14.77 -1.80 -14.44
N LYS A 188 -14.94 -2.86 -15.23
CA LYS A 188 -16.20 -3.12 -15.94
C LYS A 188 -17.36 -3.39 -14.99
N ALA A 189 -17.12 -4.16 -13.94
CA ALA A 189 -18.12 -4.43 -12.90
C ALA A 189 -18.54 -3.13 -12.20
N LEU A 190 -17.60 -2.26 -11.84
CA LEU A 190 -17.88 -0.96 -11.23
C LEU A 190 -18.73 -0.08 -12.16
N HIS A 191 -18.37 0.01 -13.44
CA HIS A 191 -19.12 0.83 -14.41
C HIS A 191 -20.53 0.28 -14.71
N SER A 192 -20.79 -0.99 -14.41
CA SER A 192 -22.14 -1.57 -14.58
C SER A 192 -23.12 -1.16 -13.49
N ILE A 193 -22.64 -0.63 -12.37
CA ILE A 193 -23.45 -0.14 -11.26
C ILE A 193 -23.83 1.32 -11.50
N GLN A 194 -25.12 1.65 -11.44
CA GLN A 194 -25.58 3.02 -11.62
C GLN A 194 -26.56 3.40 -10.52
N PRO A 195 -26.35 4.55 -9.86
CA PRO A 195 -25.15 5.39 -9.89
C PRO A 195 -23.98 4.71 -9.17
N ASN A 196 -22.75 4.90 -9.66
CA ASN A 196 -21.57 4.35 -9.01
C ASN A 196 -20.74 5.42 -8.26
N PHE A 197 -21.22 6.66 -8.28
CA PHE A 197 -20.59 7.79 -7.59
C PHE A 197 -21.65 8.84 -7.23
N PRO A 198 -21.52 9.50 -6.09
CA PRO A 198 -20.67 9.09 -4.96
C PRO A 198 -21.13 7.78 -4.34
N PRO A 199 -20.23 7.00 -3.71
CA PRO A 199 -20.63 5.77 -3.02
C PRO A 199 -21.54 6.08 -1.82
N GLY A 200 -22.42 5.11 -1.50
CA GLY A 200 -23.34 5.22 -0.38
C GLY A 200 -24.73 5.76 -0.75
N LYS A 201 -25.62 5.78 0.25
CA LYS A 201 -27.02 6.13 0.07
C LYS A 201 -27.32 7.62 0.29
N LEU A 202 -26.41 8.31 0.97
CA LEU A 202 -26.55 9.73 1.25
C LEU A 202 -25.67 10.50 0.29
N PRO A 203 -26.25 11.35 -0.56
CA PRO A 203 -25.45 12.27 -1.38
C PRO A 203 -24.74 13.26 -0.48
N GLY A 204 -23.58 13.74 -0.92
CA GLY A 204 -22.93 14.89 -0.31
C GLY A 204 -23.79 16.16 -0.43
N ASP A 205 -23.46 17.19 0.34
CA ASP A 205 -24.06 18.51 0.16
C ASP A 205 -23.46 19.16 -1.10
N PRO A 206 -24.30 19.52 -2.11
CA PRO A 206 -23.83 20.16 -3.34
C PRO A 206 -23.04 21.44 -3.11
N ALA A 207 -23.28 22.15 -2.02
CA ALA A 207 -22.55 23.36 -1.67
C ALA A 207 -21.06 23.13 -1.39
N PHE A 208 -20.68 21.88 -1.10
CA PHE A 208 -19.30 21.51 -0.74
C PHE A 208 -18.68 20.48 -1.67
N THR A 209 -19.45 19.85 -2.54
CA THR A 209 -18.98 18.74 -3.38
C THR A 209 -17.90 19.17 -4.36
N ASP A 210 -18.06 20.37 -4.91
CA ASP A 210 -17.20 20.89 -5.98
C ASP A 210 -16.19 21.93 -5.46
N LEU A 211 -16.06 22.08 -4.14
CA LEU A 211 -15.06 22.94 -3.54
C LEU A 211 -13.70 22.23 -3.42
N TYR A 212 -12.66 22.83 -3.94
CA TYR A 212 -11.29 22.45 -3.64
C TYR A 212 -10.70 23.41 -2.59
N MET A 213 -10.55 22.90 -1.37
CA MET A 213 -9.93 23.64 -0.28
C MET A 213 -8.43 23.66 -0.47
N ASP A 214 -7.86 24.79 -0.89
CA ASP A 214 -6.42 24.93 -0.96
C ASP A 214 -5.83 25.10 0.44
N MET A 215 -5.10 24.07 0.88
CA MET A 215 -4.48 24.01 2.21
C MET A 215 -3.03 24.49 2.17
N SER A 216 -2.51 24.83 1.00
CA SER A 216 -1.15 25.33 0.84
C SER A 216 -1.06 26.77 1.34
N GLN A 217 0.08 27.13 1.94
CA GLN A 217 0.41 28.48 2.39
C GLN A 217 1.86 28.79 2.04
N GLY A 218 2.14 30.09 1.85
CA GLY A 218 3.47 30.58 1.55
C GLY A 218 3.69 30.90 0.08
N ASP A 219 4.92 31.31 -0.24
CA ASP A 219 5.28 31.70 -1.59
C ASP A 219 5.11 30.54 -2.58
N GLY A 220 4.42 30.78 -3.69
CA GLY A 220 4.17 29.79 -4.72
C GLY A 220 3.06 28.76 -4.40
N ALA A 221 2.28 28.96 -3.34
CA ALA A 221 1.16 28.08 -2.99
C ALA A 221 0.12 27.99 -4.12
N ASP A 222 -0.11 29.09 -4.82
CA ASP A 222 -1.08 29.18 -5.92
C ASP A 222 -0.58 28.66 -7.27
N ASP A 223 0.72 28.35 -7.40
CA ASP A 223 1.34 27.98 -8.67
C ASP A 223 1.12 26.49 -9.04
N LEU A 224 0.70 25.65 -8.08
CA LEU A 224 0.57 24.21 -8.25
C LEU A 224 -0.89 23.82 -8.51
N GLN A 225 -1.35 24.06 -9.72
CA GLN A 225 -2.70 23.68 -10.17
C GLN A 225 -2.65 22.61 -11.25
N GLY A 226 -3.70 21.78 -11.28
CA GLY A 226 -3.89 20.75 -12.29
C GLY A 226 -5.37 20.43 -12.46
N SER A 227 -5.68 19.47 -13.32
CA SER A 227 -7.07 19.06 -13.58
C SER A 227 -7.82 18.52 -12.37
N TRP A 228 -7.11 18.24 -11.28
CA TRP A 228 -7.67 17.74 -10.02
C TRP A 228 -8.13 18.84 -9.05
N ASN A 229 -7.76 20.10 -9.28
CA ASN A 229 -8.07 21.22 -8.40
C ASN A 229 -8.31 22.54 -9.12
N SER A 230 -8.52 22.48 -10.45
CA SER A 230 -8.82 23.66 -11.27
C SER A 230 -9.69 23.27 -12.47
N GLY A 231 -10.37 24.26 -13.09
CA GLY A 231 -11.26 24.07 -14.22
C GLY A 231 -12.74 24.26 -13.84
N GLU A 232 -13.64 23.98 -14.78
CA GLU A 232 -15.08 24.24 -14.64
C GLU A 232 -15.77 23.43 -13.53
N LEU A 233 -15.16 22.32 -13.09
CA LEU A 233 -15.73 21.42 -12.08
C LEU A 233 -15.35 21.81 -10.64
N TRP A 234 -14.40 22.75 -10.47
CA TRP A 234 -13.86 23.06 -9.15
C TRP A 234 -13.96 24.53 -8.83
N GLU A 235 -14.59 24.87 -7.72
CA GLU A 235 -14.45 26.15 -7.06
C GLU A 235 -13.27 26.09 -6.08
N ARG A 236 -12.19 26.80 -6.38
CA ARG A 236 -11.00 26.83 -5.53
C ARG A 236 -11.16 27.86 -4.42
N VAL A 237 -11.01 27.41 -3.19
CA VAL A 237 -11.06 28.24 -2.00
C VAL A 237 -9.66 28.34 -1.40
N SER A 238 -9.01 29.48 -1.56
CA SER A 238 -7.67 29.77 -1.04
C SER A 238 -7.70 30.42 0.35
N ASP A 239 -8.72 31.22 0.63
CA ASP A 239 -8.90 31.88 1.93
C ASP A 239 -9.91 31.14 2.80
N ARG A 240 -9.39 30.28 3.70
CA ARG A 240 -10.22 29.53 4.63
C ARG A 240 -10.83 30.38 5.75
N GLN A 241 -10.25 31.55 6.04
CA GLN A 241 -10.81 32.47 7.04
C GLN A 241 -12.06 33.21 6.52
N ALA A 242 -12.21 33.26 5.20
CA ALA A 242 -13.42 33.79 4.58
C ALA A 242 -14.60 32.81 4.59
N GLN A 243 -14.37 31.53 4.92
CA GLN A 243 -15.45 30.56 5.00
C GLN A 243 -16.15 30.65 6.35
N THR A 244 -17.39 31.03 6.32
CA THR A 244 -18.28 30.90 7.47
C THR A 244 -18.59 29.42 7.73
N ALA A 245 -18.62 29.05 9.00
CA ALA A 245 -19.11 27.72 9.39
C ALA A 245 -20.55 27.52 8.85
N VAL A 246 -20.90 26.27 8.52
CA VAL A 246 -22.20 25.89 7.93
C VAL A 246 -23.38 26.35 8.79
N ASP A 247 -23.19 26.47 10.10
CA ASP A 247 -24.18 26.94 11.07
C ASP A 247 -24.16 28.47 11.29
N GLY A 248 -23.38 29.24 10.52
CA GLY A 248 -23.20 30.66 10.68
C GLY A 248 -22.28 31.09 11.82
N GLY A 249 -21.61 30.14 12.46
CA GLY A 249 -20.56 30.42 13.44
C GLY A 249 -19.31 31.02 12.79
N ASP A 250 -18.41 31.55 13.61
CA ASP A 250 -17.15 32.15 13.15
C ASP A 250 -16.06 31.10 12.83
N GLY A 251 -16.36 29.80 13.01
CA GLY A 251 -15.39 28.70 12.82
C GLY A 251 -14.22 28.73 13.83
N GLY A 252 -14.25 29.65 14.77
CA GLY A 252 -13.18 29.85 15.71
C GLY A 252 -13.19 28.81 16.83
N GLY A 253 -12.28 27.88 16.75
CA GLY A 253 -11.80 27.15 17.92
C GLY A 253 -10.64 27.94 18.51
N THR A 254 -10.87 28.74 19.53
CA THR A 254 -9.79 29.47 20.19
C THR A 254 -9.06 28.54 21.17
N VAL A 255 -7.84 28.19 20.81
CA VAL A 255 -6.81 27.89 21.82
C VAL A 255 -6.12 29.22 22.10
N ASP A 256 -6.41 29.81 23.24
CA ASP A 256 -5.66 30.97 23.70
C ASP A 256 -4.26 30.51 24.08
N LEU A 257 -3.33 30.62 23.14
CA LEU A 257 -1.92 30.42 23.40
C LEU A 257 -1.41 31.58 24.23
N ASP A 258 -0.63 31.30 25.28
CA ASP A 258 0.06 32.37 26.01
C ASP A 258 1.07 33.10 25.09
N PRO A 259 1.50 34.32 25.42
CA PRO A 259 2.40 35.09 24.56
C PRO A 259 3.73 34.38 24.24
N ARG A 260 4.19 33.48 25.12
CA ARG A 260 5.41 32.70 24.94
C ARG A 260 5.18 31.57 23.94
N GLU A 261 4.04 30.89 24.03
CA GLU A 261 3.65 29.85 23.10
C GLU A 261 3.41 30.42 21.69
N GLN A 262 2.76 31.60 21.59
CA GLN A 262 2.59 32.32 20.34
C GLN A 262 3.93 32.69 19.71
N ALA A 263 4.87 33.20 20.50
CA ALA A 263 6.22 33.54 20.04
C ALA A 263 7.00 32.30 19.58
N ALA A 264 6.84 31.16 20.24
CA ALA A 264 7.47 29.90 19.87
C ALA A 264 6.92 29.37 18.52
N VAL A 265 5.61 29.38 18.32
CA VAL A 265 4.96 28.98 17.05
C VAL A 265 5.39 29.91 15.93
N GLN A 266 5.40 31.24 16.16
CA GLN A 266 5.85 32.21 15.18
C GLN A 266 7.33 32.01 14.80
N ALA A 267 8.21 31.78 15.79
CA ALA A 267 9.62 31.52 15.55
C ALA A 267 9.86 30.23 14.74
N MET A 268 9.10 29.18 15.01
CA MET A 268 9.14 27.92 14.22
C MET A 268 8.70 28.17 12.78
N THR A 269 7.62 28.91 12.57
CA THR A 269 7.09 29.24 11.23
C THR A 269 8.09 30.07 10.43
N LEU A 270 8.61 31.16 11.03
CA LEU A 270 9.61 32.03 10.39
C LEU A 270 10.89 31.27 10.05
N ARG A 271 11.31 30.34 10.88
CA ARG A 271 12.48 29.52 10.64
C ARG A 271 12.29 28.59 9.44
N THR A 272 11.14 27.96 9.29
CA THR A 272 10.82 27.11 8.15
C THR A 272 10.76 27.92 6.84
N LEU A 273 10.28 29.16 6.90
CA LEU A 273 10.13 30.04 5.75
C LEU A 273 11.43 30.78 5.36
N SER A 274 12.35 30.98 6.31
CA SER A 274 13.53 31.84 6.13
C SER A 274 14.86 31.09 6.04
N ASP A 275 14.86 29.74 6.10
CA ASP A 275 16.08 28.96 5.92
C ASP A 275 16.48 28.98 4.43
N PRO A 276 17.58 29.67 4.05
CA PRO A 276 17.96 29.82 2.64
C PRO A 276 18.52 28.52 2.04
N GLU A 277 18.84 27.51 2.86
CA GLU A 277 19.33 26.22 2.43
C GLU A 277 18.21 25.17 2.34
N ALA A 278 17.05 25.46 2.89
CA ALA A 278 15.87 24.60 2.76
C ALA A 278 15.31 24.63 1.34
N ARG A 279 14.77 23.51 0.91
CA ARG A 279 14.08 23.44 -0.37
C ARG A 279 12.86 24.41 -0.37
N PRO A 280 12.80 25.42 -1.28
CA PRO A 280 11.78 26.45 -1.20
C PRO A 280 10.34 25.94 -1.21
N ALA A 281 10.06 24.85 -1.94
CA ALA A 281 8.71 24.28 -2.06
C ALA A 281 8.25 23.48 -0.84
N THR A 282 9.15 22.92 -0.04
CA THR A 282 8.78 22.00 1.03
C THR A 282 9.43 22.35 2.38
N GLY A 283 10.44 23.22 2.42
CA GLY A 283 11.24 23.50 3.60
C GLY A 283 12.04 22.30 4.09
N ALA A 284 12.19 21.25 3.25
CA ALA A 284 12.86 20.02 3.61
C ALA A 284 14.18 19.88 2.85
N GLU A 285 15.22 19.47 3.57
CA GLU A 285 16.53 19.17 3.02
C GLU A 285 16.98 17.77 3.43
N LEU A 286 17.60 17.07 2.49
CA LEU A 286 18.24 15.77 2.75
C LEU A 286 19.74 16.00 2.93
N GLY A 287 20.24 16.10 4.15
CA GLY A 287 21.64 16.31 4.46
C GLY A 287 21.86 16.82 5.88
N ALA A 288 23.13 16.95 6.27
CA ALA A 288 23.52 17.58 7.51
C ALA A 288 23.64 19.10 7.31
N GLY A 289 22.52 19.76 7.08
CA GLY A 289 22.48 21.23 7.11
C GLY A 289 22.97 21.79 8.42
N PRO A 290 23.26 23.11 8.50
CA PRO A 290 23.67 23.74 9.74
C PRO A 290 22.64 23.43 10.82
N GLY A 291 23.07 22.71 11.86
CA GLY A 291 22.21 22.25 12.93
C GLY A 291 21.36 23.42 13.41
N ALA A 292 20.07 23.28 13.27
CA ALA A 292 19.14 24.28 13.73
C ALA A 292 19.41 24.51 15.22
N GLY A 293 20.00 25.62 15.58
CA GLY A 293 20.22 26.02 16.96
C GLY A 293 18.93 25.85 17.76
N ALA A 294 19.04 25.39 18.98
CA ALA A 294 17.89 25.32 19.89
C ALA A 294 17.18 26.68 19.87
N LEU A 295 15.86 26.66 19.79
CA LEU A 295 15.06 27.87 19.95
C LEU A 295 15.48 28.52 21.30
N ASP A 296 16.11 29.68 21.22
CA ASP A 296 16.37 30.51 22.40
C ASP A 296 15.03 31.04 22.92
N LEU A 297 14.33 30.20 23.65
CA LEU A 297 13.13 30.63 24.36
C LEU A 297 13.54 31.38 25.63
N PRO A 298 12.91 32.52 25.91
CA PRO A 298 13.18 33.25 27.16
C PRO A 298 12.89 32.34 28.37
N PRO A 299 13.67 32.45 29.44
CA PRO A 299 13.47 31.64 30.63
C PRO A 299 12.05 31.82 31.20
N ARG A 300 11.49 30.77 31.74
CA ARG A 300 10.20 30.87 32.47
C ARG A 300 10.42 31.80 33.68
N GLU A 301 9.62 32.85 33.75
CA GLU A 301 9.53 33.60 34.99
C GLU A 301 8.92 32.70 36.09
N PRO A 302 9.40 32.82 37.34
CA PRO A 302 9.01 31.91 38.42
C PRO A 302 7.54 32.05 38.84
#